data_e62e91187bd1c3d7843018403eef4e8e
#
_entry.id   e62e91187bd1c3d7843018403eef4e8e
#
_cell.length_a   1.000
_cell.length_b   1.000
_cell.length_c   1.000
_cell.angle_alpha   90.00
_cell.angle_beta   90.00
_cell.angle_gamma   90.00
#
_symmetry.space_group_name_H-M   'P 1'
#
loop_
_entity.id
_entity.type
_entity.pdbx_description
1 polymer ?
#
loop_
_entity_poly.entity_id
_entity_poly.type
_entity_poly.pdbx_seq_one_letter_code
_entity_poly.pdbx_strand_id
1 'polypeptide(L)'
;MITVKNLSKHFGGIKAVDGVDLHINKGSITGLVGPNGAGKTTMFNLIAGLYQPTDGEIILDGEDVTELTSHQLFHKGLLRTFQIAHEFPTLSVLENLMMVPANQLGESLMNTWLRRSQINEEEKALQIKAEEVVEFLSISHLKNERAGNLSGGQKKLLELARTMMVDAKVVLLDEVGAGVNRTLLNQIGDAILRLNKERDYTFCMIEHDMDFISRLCDPVVVLAEGQILTSGTPDEIKSSDAVIEAYLGKGIKTEVTN
;
A
#
# COMPACT_ATOMS: atom_id res chain seq x y z
N MET A 1 -3.76 5.17 -14.34
CA MET A 1 -2.61 4.98 -13.43
C MET A 1 -2.14 3.54 -13.47
N ILE A 2 -2.81 2.58 -12.85
CA ILE A 2 -2.50 1.14 -13.04
C ILE A 2 -3.64 0.50 -13.81
N THR A 3 -3.29 -0.28 -14.84
CA THR A 3 -4.23 -1.12 -15.59
C THR A 3 -3.69 -2.54 -15.60
N VAL A 4 -4.48 -3.46 -15.10
CA VAL A 4 -4.20 -4.90 -15.10
C VAL A 4 -5.12 -5.54 -16.13
N LYS A 5 -4.57 -6.38 -17.01
CA LYS A 5 -5.33 -7.02 -18.08
C LYS A 5 -5.16 -8.52 -18.06
N ASN A 6 -6.26 -9.24 -17.93
CA ASN A 6 -6.32 -10.71 -17.96
C ASN A 6 -5.25 -11.38 -17.07
N LEU A 7 -4.98 -10.77 -15.90
CA LEU A 7 -3.87 -11.18 -15.04
C LEU A 7 -4.19 -12.50 -14.34
N SER A 8 -3.24 -13.44 -14.43
CA SER A 8 -3.37 -14.75 -13.84
C SER A 8 -2.12 -15.16 -13.06
N LYS A 9 -2.32 -15.85 -11.93
CA LYS A 9 -1.25 -16.48 -11.17
C LYS A 9 -1.66 -17.83 -10.66
N HIS A 10 -0.93 -18.84 -11.10
CA HIS A 10 -1.14 -20.22 -10.68
C HIS A 10 0.04 -20.70 -9.84
N PHE A 11 -0.26 -21.40 -8.77
CA PHE A 11 0.72 -22.11 -7.92
C PHE A 11 0.39 -23.62 -8.00
N GLY A 12 1.08 -24.31 -8.90
CA GLY A 12 0.72 -25.70 -9.23
C GLY A 12 -0.70 -25.79 -9.77
N GLY A 13 -1.58 -26.53 -9.13
CA GLY A 13 -2.99 -26.67 -9.50
C GLY A 13 -3.91 -25.57 -8.96
N ILE A 14 -3.41 -24.63 -8.14
CA ILE A 14 -4.23 -23.60 -7.52
C ILE A 14 -4.15 -22.32 -8.37
N LYS A 15 -5.30 -21.84 -8.82
CA LYS A 15 -5.46 -20.53 -9.48
C LYS A 15 -5.73 -19.48 -8.42
N ALA A 16 -4.65 -18.83 -7.95
CA ALA A 16 -4.76 -17.80 -6.92
C ALA A 16 -5.30 -16.46 -7.45
N VAL A 17 -5.03 -16.16 -8.72
CA VAL A 17 -5.62 -15.09 -9.54
C VAL A 17 -5.89 -15.69 -10.92
N ASP A 18 -7.05 -15.47 -11.49
CA ASP A 18 -7.52 -16.13 -12.70
C ASP A 18 -8.25 -15.13 -13.63
N GLY A 19 -7.52 -14.57 -14.59
CA GLY A 19 -8.07 -13.70 -15.64
C GLY A 19 -8.62 -12.36 -15.10
N VAL A 20 -7.91 -11.71 -14.19
CA VAL A 20 -8.39 -10.48 -13.55
C VAL A 20 -8.08 -9.25 -14.40
N ASP A 21 -9.11 -8.44 -14.67
CA ASP A 21 -9.00 -7.08 -15.19
C ASP A 21 -9.26 -6.08 -14.07
N LEU A 22 -8.28 -5.20 -13.75
CA LEU A 22 -8.39 -4.19 -12.72
C LEU A 22 -7.87 -2.85 -13.20
N HIS A 23 -8.60 -1.77 -12.86
CA HIS A 23 -8.14 -0.42 -13.14
C HIS A 23 -8.11 0.43 -11.87
N ILE A 24 -6.94 1.04 -11.58
CA ILE A 24 -6.75 1.97 -10.49
C ILE A 24 -6.50 3.35 -11.10
N ASN A 25 -7.46 4.25 -10.90
CA ASN A 25 -7.39 5.61 -11.43
C ASN A 25 -6.34 6.44 -10.69
N LYS A 26 -5.70 7.37 -11.41
CA LYS A 26 -4.82 8.34 -10.77
C LYS A 26 -5.61 9.19 -9.77
N GLY A 27 -5.07 9.39 -8.56
CA GLY A 27 -5.70 10.18 -7.51
C GLY A 27 -6.91 9.49 -6.85
N SER A 28 -7.19 8.21 -7.13
CA SER A 28 -8.19 7.44 -6.38
C SER A 28 -7.61 6.78 -5.14
N ILE A 29 -8.48 6.46 -4.19
CA ILE A 29 -8.22 5.52 -3.10
C ILE A 29 -9.10 4.30 -3.38
N THR A 30 -8.53 3.27 -4.00
CA THR A 30 -9.25 2.06 -4.40
C THR A 30 -9.18 1.01 -3.29
N GLY A 31 -10.31 0.50 -2.83
CA GLY A 31 -10.37 -0.63 -1.89
C GLY A 31 -10.36 -1.97 -2.64
N LEU A 32 -9.54 -2.92 -2.22
CA LEU A 32 -9.57 -4.31 -2.68
C LEU A 32 -9.99 -5.20 -1.51
N VAL A 33 -11.23 -5.65 -1.53
CA VAL A 33 -11.84 -6.44 -0.45
C VAL A 33 -12.19 -7.85 -0.92
N GLY A 34 -12.56 -8.72 0.00
CA GLY A 34 -12.97 -10.10 -0.30
C GLY A 34 -12.62 -11.07 0.82
N PRO A 35 -13.17 -12.29 0.81
CA PRO A 35 -12.92 -13.29 1.83
C PRO A 35 -11.45 -13.72 1.88
N ASN A 36 -11.08 -14.44 2.97
CA ASN A 36 -9.75 -15.03 3.08
C ASN A 36 -9.54 -16.04 1.94
N GLY A 37 -8.35 -16.06 1.35
CA GLY A 37 -8.05 -16.90 0.21
C GLY A 37 -8.57 -16.40 -1.15
N ALA A 38 -9.22 -15.24 -1.22
CA ALA A 38 -9.75 -14.67 -2.47
C ALA A 38 -8.66 -14.27 -3.50
N GLY A 39 -7.39 -14.21 -3.11
CA GLY A 39 -6.28 -13.84 -4.00
C GLY A 39 -5.76 -12.40 -3.82
N LYS A 40 -6.31 -11.61 -2.88
CA LYS A 40 -5.95 -10.19 -2.67
C LYS A 40 -4.44 -9.95 -2.50
N THR A 41 -3.80 -10.65 -1.57
CA THR A 41 -2.35 -10.53 -1.31
C THR A 41 -1.54 -11.00 -2.53
N THR A 42 -2.02 -12.02 -3.25
CA THR A 42 -1.38 -12.46 -4.51
C THR A 42 -1.47 -11.36 -5.56
N MET A 43 -2.62 -10.70 -5.71
CA MET A 43 -2.79 -9.55 -6.61
C MET A 43 -1.81 -8.43 -6.26
N PHE A 44 -1.69 -8.06 -4.99
CA PHE A 44 -0.71 -7.05 -4.55
C PHE A 44 0.72 -7.48 -4.83
N ASN A 45 1.06 -8.76 -4.60
CA ASN A 45 2.39 -9.29 -4.92
C ASN A 45 2.73 -9.21 -6.41
N LEU A 46 1.73 -9.44 -7.28
CA LEU A 46 1.88 -9.30 -8.73
C LEU A 46 2.10 -7.82 -9.13
N ILE A 47 1.22 -6.93 -8.68
CA ILE A 47 1.32 -5.49 -9.00
C ILE A 47 2.63 -4.89 -8.45
N ALA A 48 3.10 -5.36 -7.29
CA ALA A 48 4.35 -4.90 -6.67
C ALA A 48 5.62 -5.59 -7.24
N GLY A 49 5.50 -6.47 -8.23
CA GLY A 49 6.65 -7.17 -8.85
C GLY A 49 7.37 -8.15 -7.93
N LEU A 50 6.67 -8.64 -6.86
CA LEU A 50 7.19 -9.70 -5.98
C LEU A 50 6.95 -11.08 -6.57
N TYR A 51 5.90 -11.24 -7.36
CA TYR A 51 5.61 -12.43 -8.15
C TYR A 51 5.51 -12.07 -9.62
N GLN A 52 6.03 -12.93 -10.48
CA GLN A 52 5.75 -12.86 -11.91
C GLN A 52 4.39 -13.50 -12.19
N PRO A 53 3.54 -12.88 -13.03
CA PRO A 53 2.29 -13.48 -13.45
C PRO A 53 2.52 -14.78 -14.25
N THR A 54 1.51 -15.62 -14.31
CA THR A 54 1.50 -16.78 -15.22
C THR A 54 1.01 -16.33 -16.60
N ASP A 55 0.12 -15.35 -16.64
CA ASP A 55 -0.42 -14.75 -17.86
C ASP A 55 -0.98 -13.35 -17.57
N GLY A 56 -1.15 -12.51 -18.61
CA GLY A 56 -1.68 -11.16 -18.51
C GLY A 56 -0.62 -10.08 -18.40
N GLU A 57 -1.09 -8.83 -18.29
CA GLU A 57 -0.25 -7.63 -18.35
C GLU A 57 -0.56 -6.67 -17.20
N ILE A 58 0.48 -5.98 -16.72
CA ILE A 58 0.40 -4.88 -15.75
C ILE A 58 0.98 -3.63 -16.41
N ILE A 59 0.16 -2.59 -16.53
CA ILE A 59 0.54 -1.32 -17.15
C ILE A 59 0.50 -0.22 -16.08
N LEU A 60 1.59 0.52 -15.95
CA LEU A 60 1.71 1.69 -15.06
C LEU A 60 1.96 2.95 -15.90
N ASP A 61 1.05 3.91 -15.84
CA ASP A 61 1.10 5.16 -16.62
C ASP A 61 1.30 4.94 -18.15
N GLY A 62 0.72 3.85 -18.69
CA GLY A 62 0.82 3.50 -20.11
C GLY A 62 2.05 2.69 -20.48
N GLU A 63 2.94 2.41 -19.55
CA GLU A 63 4.13 1.58 -19.73
C GLU A 63 3.88 0.16 -19.20
N ASP A 64 4.23 -0.84 -19.98
CA ASP A 64 4.22 -2.23 -19.53
C ASP A 64 5.31 -2.46 -18.47
N VAL A 65 4.89 -2.90 -17.28
CA VAL A 65 5.74 -3.13 -16.13
C VAL A 65 5.66 -4.58 -15.64
N THR A 66 5.07 -5.45 -16.42
CA THR A 66 4.73 -6.83 -16.05
C THR A 66 5.92 -7.62 -15.54
N GLU A 67 7.09 -7.48 -16.19
CA GLU A 67 8.30 -8.22 -15.83
C GLU A 67 9.23 -7.46 -14.88
N LEU A 68 8.85 -6.25 -14.45
CA LEU A 68 9.70 -5.44 -13.59
C LEU A 68 9.73 -5.99 -12.17
N THR A 69 10.90 -5.91 -11.55
CA THR A 69 11.10 -6.25 -10.15
C THR A 69 10.58 -5.14 -9.24
N SER A 70 10.32 -5.47 -7.97
CA SER A 70 9.90 -4.48 -6.94
C SER A 70 10.85 -3.29 -6.84
N HIS A 71 12.17 -3.52 -6.99
CA HIS A 71 13.18 -2.46 -6.99
C HIS A 71 13.00 -1.50 -8.18
N GLN A 72 12.74 -2.03 -9.38
CA GLN A 72 12.51 -1.20 -10.56
C GLN A 72 11.18 -0.43 -10.46
N LEU A 73 10.14 -1.06 -9.92
CA LEU A 73 8.84 -0.42 -9.66
C LEU A 73 8.94 0.70 -8.61
N PHE A 74 9.77 0.51 -7.57
CA PHE A 74 10.08 1.56 -6.59
C PHE A 74 10.59 2.82 -7.28
N HIS A 75 11.55 2.72 -8.21
CA HIS A 75 12.07 3.85 -8.98
C HIS A 75 11.04 4.48 -9.94
N LYS A 76 9.97 3.77 -10.26
CA LYS A 76 8.83 4.30 -11.04
C LYS A 76 7.75 4.96 -10.15
N GLY A 77 7.95 4.93 -8.81
CA GLY A 77 7.04 5.51 -7.84
C GLY A 77 5.89 4.60 -7.42
N LEU A 78 5.97 3.29 -7.68
CA LEU A 78 5.04 2.31 -7.14
C LEU A 78 5.65 1.68 -5.89
N LEU A 79 5.01 1.93 -4.74
CA LEU A 79 5.44 1.42 -3.45
C LEU A 79 4.39 0.48 -2.86
N ARG A 80 4.86 -0.49 -2.09
CA ARG A 80 4.00 -1.33 -1.27
C ARG A 80 4.44 -1.26 0.19
N THR A 81 3.48 -1.05 1.08
CA THR A 81 3.69 -1.27 2.51
C THR A 81 3.55 -2.76 2.82
N PHE A 82 4.26 -3.23 3.84
CA PHE A 82 4.20 -4.64 4.24
C PHE A 82 3.26 -4.81 5.44
N GLN A 83 2.66 -5.99 5.56
CA GLN A 83 1.81 -6.34 6.70
C GLN A 83 2.57 -6.23 8.04
N ILE A 84 3.89 -6.46 8.04
CA ILE A 84 4.79 -6.24 9.17
C ILE A 84 5.69 -5.05 8.82
N ALA A 85 5.66 -4.01 9.65
CA ALA A 85 6.51 -2.84 9.47
C ALA A 85 8.00 -3.24 9.55
N HIS A 86 8.76 -2.84 8.55
CA HIS A 86 10.22 -3.11 8.47
C HIS A 86 11.00 -1.85 8.83
N GLU A 87 10.79 -1.35 10.05
CA GLU A 87 11.61 -0.27 10.60
C GLU A 87 12.99 -0.79 11.03
N PHE A 88 13.96 0.11 11.06
CA PHE A 88 15.24 -0.12 11.72
C PHE A 88 15.06 0.20 13.22
N PRO A 89 14.91 -0.80 14.10
CA PRO A 89 14.43 -0.59 15.47
C PRO A 89 15.41 0.18 16.36
N THR A 90 16.70 0.18 16.00
CA THR A 90 17.77 0.87 16.73
C THR A 90 17.90 2.34 16.34
N LEU A 91 17.40 2.72 15.17
CA LEU A 91 17.41 4.09 14.66
C LEU A 91 16.19 4.87 15.16
N SER A 92 16.34 6.19 15.26
CA SER A 92 15.23 7.10 15.54
C SER A 92 14.23 7.12 14.36
N VAL A 93 13.04 7.67 14.58
CA VAL A 93 12.05 7.91 13.53
C VAL A 93 12.65 8.76 12.42
N LEU A 94 13.36 9.84 12.75
CA LEU A 94 13.97 10.72 11.76
C LEU A 94 15.03 9.98 10.93
N GLU A 95 15.92 9.23 11.55
CA GLU A 95 16.94 8.43 10.86
C GLU A 95 16.31 7.36 9.96
N ASN A 96 15.22 6.71 10.39
CA ASN A 96 14.46 5.79 9.56
C ASN A 96 13.90 6.44 8.29
N LEU A 97 13.50 7.70 8.37
CA LEU A 97 13.02 8.46 7.20
C LEU A 97 14.18 8.83 6.27
N MET A 98 15.28 9.35 6.82
CA MET A 98 16.44 9.78 6.06
C MET A 98 17.12 8.65 5.28
N MET A 99 16.95 7.40 5.70
CA MET A 99 17.50 6.23 5.00
C MET A 99 16.68 5.76 3.78
N VAL A 100 15.48 6.32 3.54
CA VAL A 100 14.59 5.82 2.47
C VAL A 100 15.00 6.26 1.07
N PRO A 101 15.40 7.52 0.82
CA PRO A 101 15.78 7.96 -0.51
C PRO A 101 17.00 7.19 -1.04
N ALA A 102 16.90 6.70 -2.27
CA ALA A 102 17.97 5.98 -2.93
C ALA A 102 19.02 6.92 -3.57
N ASN A 103 20.20 6.37 -3.89
CA ASN A 103 21.28 7.07 -4.59
C ASN A 103 21.84 8.27 -3.81
N GLN A 104 21.86 8.21 -2.48
CA GLN A 104 22.50 9.24 -1.66
C GLN A 104 24.01 9.28 -1.95
N LEU A 105 24.58 10.48 -2.03
CA LEU A 105 26.00 10.66 -2.32
C LEU A 105 26.91 9.94 -1.31
N GLY A 106 26.45 9.83 -0.06
CA GLY A 106 27.15 9.14 1.02
C GLY A 106 27.27 7.63 0.88
N GLU A 107 26.49 6.98 0.00
CA GLU A 107 26.56 5.54 -0.27
C GLU A 107 27.84 5.13 -1.01
N SER A 108 28.55 6.09 -1.63
CA SER A 108 29.80 5.85 -2.33
C SER A 108 31.00 6.23 -1.48
N LEU A 109 31.91 5.28 -1.22
CA LEU A 109 33.18 5.52 -0.50
C LEU A 109 34.02 6.63 -1.14
N MET A 110 34.06 6.71 -2.47
CA MET A 110 34.79 7.77 -3.17
C MET A 110 34.16 9.14 -2.95
N ASN A 111 32.83 9.24 -2.98
CA ASN A 111 32.12 10.50 -2.73
C ASN A 111 32.31 10.95 -1.29
N THR A 112 32.28 10.02 -0.33
CA THR A 112 32.49 10.32 1.10
C THR A 112 33.83 10.99 1.35
N TRP A 113 34.84 10.68 0.55
CA TRP A 113 36.18 11.25 0.65
C TRP A 113 36.33 12.57 -0.12
N LEU A 114 35.72 12.66 -1.31
CA LEU A 114 35.92 13.77 -2.25
C LEU A 114 34.84 14.84 -2.19
N ARG A 115 33.63 14.54 -1.71
CA ARG A 115 32.42 15.39 -1.80
C ARG A 115 31.75 15.64 -0.46
N ARG A 116 32.53 15.73 0.63
CA ARG A 116 32.00 15.84 1.98
C ARG A 116 31.05 17.03 2.18
N SER A 117 31.31 18.18 1.53
CA SER A 117 30.42 19.34 1.60
C SER A 117 29.05 19.06 0.97
N GLN A 118 29.04 18.39 -0.21
CA GLN A 118 27.80 18.05 -0.91
C GLN A 118 26.97 17.02 -0.13
N ILE A 119 27.64 16.04 0.51
CA ILE A 119 26.97 15.07 1.37
C ILE A 119 26.29 15.77 2.56
N ASN A 120 27.00 16.69 3.23
CA ASN A 120 26.42 17.43 4.35
C ASN A 120 25.24 18.31 3.93
N GLU A 121 25.23 18.86 2.72
CA GLU A 121 24.10 19.62 2.17
C GLU A 121 22.92 18.71 1.86
N GLU A 122 23.17 17.54 1.27
CA GLU A 122 22.16 16.52 1.00
C GLU A 122 21.52 16.00 2.29
N GLU A 123 22.33 15.63 3.29
CA GLU A 123 21.86 15.20 4.61
C GLU A 123 20.98 16.24 5.30
N LYS A 124 21.35 17.52 5.23
CA LYS A 124 20.51 18.61 5.76
C LYS A 124 19.18 18.73 5.02
N ALA A 125 19.19 18.61 3.69
CA ALA A 125 17.97 18.64 2.89
C ALA A 125 17.05 17.46 3.23
N LEU A 126 17.62 16.26 3.40
CA LEU A 126 16.89 15.06 3.82
C LEU A 126 16.31 15.22 5.23
N GLN A 127 17.07 15.82 6.14
CA GLN A 127 16.60 16.08 7.50
C GLN A 127 15.41 17.05 7.49
N ILE A 128 15.49 18.14 6.74
CA ILE A 128 14.38 19.10 6.60
C ILE A 128 13.15 18.41 6.04
N LYS A 129 13.30 17.63 4.95
CA LYS A 129 12.20 16.83 4.38
C LYS A 129 11.59 15.86 5.39
N ALA A 130 12.43 15.17 6.17
CA ALA A 130 11.96 14.25 7.20
C ALA A 130 11.19 14.98 8.34
N GLU A 131 11.64 16.18 8.74
CA GLU A 131 10.94 17.01 9.72
C GLU A 131 9.57 17.48 9.19
N GLU A 132 9.47 17.91 7.94
CA GLU A 132 8.20 18.23 7.27
C GLU A 132 7.24 17.03 7.22
N VAL A 133 7.76 15.84 6.96
CA VAL A 133 6.97 14.59 6.92
C VAL A 133 6.40 14.25 8.29
N VAL A 134 7.20 14.29 9.36
CA VAL A 134 6.69 13.98 10.71
C VAL A 134 5.71 15.06 11.20
N GLU A 135 5.86 16.30 10.78
CA GLU A 135 4.91 17.37 11.06
C GLU A 135 3.59 17.14 10.31
N PHE A 136 3.66 16.83 9.01
CA PHE A 136 2.49 16.53 8.19
C PHE A 136 1.65 15.39 8.80
N LEU A 137 2.29 14.35 9.31
CA LEU A 137 1.61 13.20 9.91
C LEU A 137 1.28 13.40 11.40
N SER A 138 1.60 14.58 11.98
CA SER A 138 1.37 14.91 13.39
C SER A 138 2.10 13.97 14.37
N ILE A 139 3.27 13.47 13.98
CA ILE A 139 4.14 12.60 14.80
C ILE A 139 5.47 13.26 15.19
N SER A 140 5.58 14.58 15.11
CA SER A 140 6.80 15.34 15.45
C SER A 140 7.32 15.06 16.87
N HIS A 141 6.43 14.72 17.81
CA HIS A 141 6.78 14.34 19.17
C HIS A 141 7.54 13.02 19.27
N LEU A 142 7.50 12.19 18.22
CA LEU A 142 8.18 10.90 18.13
C LEU A 142 9.50 10.96 17.34
N LYS A 143 9.87 12.11 16.77
CA LYS A 143 10.96 12.22 15.80
C LYS A 143 12.31 11.67 16.29
N ASN A 144 12.58 11.82 17.59
CA ASN A 144 13.83 11.36 18.22
C ASN A 144 13.69 10.01 18.95
N GLU A 145 12.46 9.44 18.98
CA GLU A 145 12.24 8.11 19.56
C GLU A 145 12.82 7.02 18.67
N ARG A 146 13.37 5.97 19.31
CA ARG A 146 13.79 4.77 18.56
C ARG A 146 12.58 4.08 17.98
N ALA A 147 12.65 3.71 16.71
CA ALA A 147 11.53 3.07 16.02
C ALA A 147 11.10 1.74 16.69
N GLY A 148 12.03 1.05 17.35
CA GLY A 148 11.72 -0.16 18.13
C GLY A 148 10.77 0.08 19.31
N ASN A 149 10.74 1.29 19.87
CA ASN A 149 9.88 1.65 21.00
C ASN A 149 8.46 2.07 20.60
N LEU A 150 8.22 2.25 19.30
CA LEU A 150 6.92 2.68 18.79
C LEU A 150 5.86 1.58 18.97
N SER A 151 4.63 1.98 19.28
CA SER A 151 3.48 1.09 19.21
C SER A 151 3.22 0.61 17.76
N GLY A 152 2.49 -0.49 17.60
CA GLY A 152 2.18 -1.04 16.28
C GLY A 152 1.60 -0.01 15.30
N GLY A 153 0.65 0.80 15.73
CA GLY A 153 0.07 1.83 14.88
C GLY A 153 1.00 3.02 14.61
N GLN A 154 1.89 3.39 15.56
CA GLN A 154 2.93 4.39 15.30
C GLN A 154 3.94 3.90 14.27
N LYS A 155 4.26 2.59 14.26
CA LYS A 155 5.07 1.97 13.21
C LYS A 155 4.38 2.05 11.84
N LYS A 156 3.06 1.88 11.78
CA LYS A 156 2.28 2.05 10.54
C LYS A 156 2.30 3.52 10.04
N LEU A 157 2.24 4.51 10.95
CA LEU A 157 2.45 5.92 10.58
C LEU A 157 3.87 6.17 10.09
N LEU A 158 4.89 5.57 10.71
CA LEU A 158 6.27 5.65 10.22
C LEU A 158 6.42 5.02 8.83
N GLU A 159 5.76 3.90 8.58
CA GLU A 159 5.74 3.26 7.26
C GLU A 159 5.10 4.16 6.20
N LEU A 160 3.98 4.81 6.51
CA LEU A 160 3.37 5.81 5.64
C LEU A 160 4.28 7.02 5.44
N ALA A 161 4.95 7.50 6.51
CA ALA A 161 5.95 8.57 6.44
C ALA A 161 7.09 8.25 5.47
N ARG A 162 7.55 7.00 5.45
CA ARG A 162 8.61 6.55 4.53
C ARG A 162 8.19 6.69 3.08
N THR A 163 6.91 6.50 2.73
CA THR A 163 6.44 6.71 1.35
C THR A 163 6.54 8.17 0.90
N MET A 164 6.51 9.12 1.84
CA MET A 164 6.65 10.55 1.56
C MET A 164 8.10 10.99 1.35
N MET A 165 9.07 10.20 1.79
CA MET A 165 10.50 10.51 1.58
C MET A 165 10.94 10.27 0.13
N VAL A 166 10.15 9.56 -0.65
CA VAL A 166 10.35 9.29 -2.07
C VAL A 166 9.21 9.89 -2.89
N ASP A 167 9.37 9.99 -4.20
CA ASP A 167 8.34 10.52 -5.09
C ASP A 167 7.33 9.41 -5.44
N ALA A 168 6.61 8.95 -4.41
CA ALA A 168 5.58 7.94 -4.57
C ALA A 168 4.42 8.47 -5.42
N LYS A 169 4.01 7.69 -6.42
CA LYS A 169 2.83 7.96 -7.25
C LYS A 169 1.66 7.07 -6.84
N VAL A 170 1.97 5.81 -6.57
CA VAL A 170 1.02 4.79 -6.14
C VAL A 170 1.54 4.07 -4.91
N VAL A 171 0.70 3.95 -3.90
CA VAL A 171 1.00 3.21 -2.67
C VAL A 171 -0.02 2.09 -2.49
N LEU A 172 0.48 0.85 -2.46
CA LEU A 172 -0.31 -0.33 -2.13
C LEU A 172 -0.25 -0.54 -0.61
N LEU A 173 -1.38 -0.41 0.07
CA LEU A 173 -1.52 -0.52 1.52
C LEU A 173 -2.11 -1.89 1.89
N ASP A 174 -1.36 -2.70 2.63
CA ASP A 174 -1.78 -4.06 3.01
C ASP A 174 -2.07 -4.12 4.52
N GLU A 175 -3.37 -4.18 4.87
CA GLU A 175 -3.89 -4.33 6.24
C GLU A 175 -3.29 -3.33 7.25
N VAL A 176 -3.35 -2.03 6.93
CA VAL A 176 -2.80 -0.99 7.82
C VAL A 176 -3.51 -0.90 9.16
N GLY A 177 -4.76 -1.38 9.25
CA GLY A 177 -5.56 -1.43 10.47
C GLY A 177 -5.24 -2.60 11.41
N ALA A 178 -4.48 -3.60 10.97
CA ALA A 178 -4.23 -4.80 11.75
C ALA A 178 -3.46 -4.47 13.05
N GLY A 179 -4.08 -4.78 14.20
CA GLY A 179 -3.50 -4.53 15.53
C GLY A 179 -3.42 -3.06 15.97
N VAL A 180 -4.12 -2.17 15.26
CA VAL A 180 -4.15 -0.73 15.53
C VAL A 180 -5.42 -0.36 16.30
N ASN A 181 -5.31 0.47 17.35
CA ASN A 181 -6.49 0.98 18.04
C ASN A 181 -7.27 1.98 17.18
N ARG A 182 -8.58 2.18 17.50
CA ARG A 182 -9.50 2.98 16.68
C ARG A 182 -9.03 4.44 16.49
N THR A 183 -8.46 5.05 17.53
CA THR A 183 -7.97 6.44 17.46
C THR A 183 -6.84 6.59 16.45
N LEU A 184 -5.88 5.70 16.51
CA LEU A 184 -4.72 5.71 15.63
C LEU A 184 -5.08 5.27 14.20
N LEU A 185 -6.03 4.34 14.05
CA LEU A 185 -6.59 3.97 12.75
C LEU A 185 -7.25 5.20 12.07
N ASN A 186 -7.97 6.00 12.84
CA ASN A 186 -8.53 7.25 12.33
C ASN A 186 -7.44 8.24 11.91
N GLN A 187 -6.36 8.38 12.67
CA GLN A 187 -5.22 9.23 12.28
C GLN A 187 -4.56 8.76 10.99
N ILE A 188 -4.36 7.44 10.83
CA ILE A 188 -3.85 6.85 9.59
C ILE A 188 -4.78 7.18 8.41
N GLY A 189 -6.10 7.02 8.59
CA GLY A 189 -7.09 7.34 7.57
C GLY A 189 -7.09 8.82 7.19
N ASP A 190 -7.00 9.74 8.16
CA ASP A 190 -6.88 11.17 7.89
C ASP A 190 -5.60 11.50 7.12
N ALA A 191 -4.48 10.86 7.48
CA ALA A 191 -3.21 11.02 6.78
C ALA A 191 -3.29 10.55 5.32
N ILE A 192 -3.93 9.40 5.06
CA ILE A 192 -4.16 8.87 3.70
C ILE A 192 -5.01 9.85 2.88
N LEU A 193 -6.12 10.35 3.44
CA LEU A 193 -6.98 11.33 2.77
C LEU A 193 -6.23 12.63 2.46
N ARG A 194 -5.41 13.11 3.39
CA ARG A 194 -4.59 14.31 3.17
C ARG A 194 -3.53 14.10 2.09
N LEU A 195 -2.82 12.98 2.11
CA LEU A 195 -1.85 12.64 1.07
C LEU A 195 -2.50 12.55 -0.31
N ASN A 196 -3.69 11.95 -0.39
CA ASN A 196 -4.43 11.88 -1.64
C ASN A 196 -4.82 13.29 -2.14
N LYS A 197 -5.40 14.13 -1.27
CA LYS A 197 -5.92 15.46 -1.65
C LYS A 197 -4.84 16.52 -1.84
N GLU A 198 -3.80 16.53 -0.99
CA GLU A 198 -2.80 17.60 -0.93
C GLU A 198 -1.53 17.27 -1.73
N ARG A 199 -1.31 15.97 -2.04
CA ARG A 199 -0.09 15.48 -2.68
C ARG A 199 -0.34 14.59 -3.90
N ASP A 200 -1.59 14.47 -4.37
CA ASP A 200 -1.99 13.67 -5.55
C ASP A 200 -1.59 12.18 -5.48
N TYR A 201 -1.47 11.62 -4.27
CA TYR A 201 -1.17 10.20 -4.11
C TYR A 201 -2.33 9.35 -4.60
N THR A 202 -2.01 8.26 -5.28
CA THR A 202 -2.96 7.19 -5.61
C THR A 202 -2.77 6.05 -4.62
N PHE A 203 -3.86 5.54 -4.07
CA PHE A 203 -3.80 4.41 -3.15
C PHE A 203 -4.62 3.24 -3.68
N CYS A 204 -4.11 2.02 -3.44
CA CYS A 204 -4.92 0.82 -3.46
C CYS A 204 -4.71 0.11 -2.12
N MET A 205 -5.79 -0.25 -1.43
CA MET A 205 -5.69 -0.82 -0.10
C MET A 205 -6.46 -2.13 0.05
N ILE A 206 -5.83 -3.08 0.75
CA ILE A 206 -6.49 -4.28 1.26
C ILE A 206 -6.83 -4.03 2.72
N GLU A 207 -8.10 -4.17 3.07
CA GLU A 207 -8.57 -4.03 4.43
C GLU A 207 -9.78 -4.91 4.71
N HIS A 208 -10.00 -5.22 5.99
CA HIS A 208 -11.12 -6.02 6.45
C HIS A 208 -12.17 -5.19 7.21
N ASP A 209 -11.80 -4.00 7.69
CA ASP A 209 -12.72 -3.07 8.36
C ASP A 209 -13.52 -2.31 7.28
N MET A 210 -14.78 -2.74 7.09
CA MET A 210 -15.67 -2.14 6.09
C MET A 210 -16.04 -0.69 6.40
N ASP A 211 -15.98 -0.25 7.65
CA ASP A 211 -16.21 1.16 8.00
C ASP A 211 -15.03 2.02 7.57
N PHE A 212 -13.81 1.49 7.77
CA PHE A 212 -12.59 2.15 7.32
C PHE A 212 -12.54 2.25 5.79
N ILE A 213 -12.85 1.15 5.08
CA ILE A 213 -12.98 1.13 3.60
C ILE A 213 -14.01 2.15 3.12
N SER A 214 -15.22 2.16 3.72
CA SER A 214 -16.30 3.05 3.28
C SER A 214 -15.99 4.53 3.50
N ARG A 215 -15.15 4.83 4.47
CA ARG A 215 -14.71 6.19 4.75
C ARG A 215 -13.68 6.69 3.74
N LEU A 216 -12.82 5.81 3.23
CA LEU A 216 -11.63 6.20 2.49
C LEU A 216 -11.71 5.87 0.99
N CYS A 217 -12.34 4.75 0.62
CA CYS A 217 -12.20 4.17 -0.70
C CYS A 217 -13.41 4.49 -1.59
N ASP A 218 -13.08 4.90 -2.81
CA ASP A 218 -13.98 4.95 -3.95
C ASP A 218 -13.13 4.84 -5.24
N PRO A 219 -13.30 3.77 -6.02
CA PRO A 219 -14.19 2.63 -5.88
C PRO A 219 -13.69 1.54 -4.90
N VAL A 220 -14.57 0.60 -4.59
CA VAL A 220 -14.25 -0.67 -3.92
C VAL A 220 -14.41 -1.81 -4.92
N VAL A 221 -13.41 -2.67 -5.00
CA VAL A 221 -13.36 -3.88 -5.86
C VAL A 221 -13.41 -5.11 -4.96
N VAL A 222 -14.30 -6.03 -5.26
CA VAL A 222 -14.46 -7.29 -4.52
C VAL A 222 -13.82 -8.42 -5.29
N LEU A 223 -12.84 -9.08 -4.68
CA LEU A 223 -12.20 -10.28 -5.19
C LEU A 223 -12.77 -11.52 -4.48
N ALA A 224 -13.12 -12.55 -5.24
CA ALA A 224 -13.55 -13.85 -4.73
C ALA A 224 -13.04 -14.96 -5.65
N GLU A 225 -12.54 -16.05 -5.07
CA GLU A 225 -12.04 -17.22 -5.81
C GLU A 225 -11.03 -16.87 -6.95
N GLY A 226 -10.18 -15.85 -6.73
CA GLY A 226 -9.19 -15.40 -7.69
C GLY A 226 -9.71 -14.51 -8.82
N GLN A 227 -10.99 -14.13 -8.82
CA GLN A 227 -11.63 -13.29 -9.84
C GLN A 227 -12.30 -12.06 -9.23
N ILE A 228 -12.52 -11.01 -10.03
CA ILE A 228 -13.34 -9.87 -9.61
C ILE A 228 -14.80 -10.30 -9.63
N LEU A 229 -15.43 -10.25 -8.47
CA LEU A 229 -16.85 -10.53 -8.31
C LEU A 229 -17.69 -9.32 -8.72
N THR A 230 -17.33 -8.13 -8.24
CA THR A 230 -18.00 -6.86 -8.54
C THR A 230 -17.12 -5.68 -8.16
N SER A 231 -17.48 -4.48 -8.63
CA SER A 231 -16.87 -3.22 -8.22
C SER A 231 -17.94 -2.13 -8.18
N GLY A 232 -17.80 -1.17 -7.28
CA GLY A 232 -18.75 -0.07 -7.12
C GLY A 232 -18.39 0.83 -5.95
N THR A 233 -19.32 1.69 -5.57
CA THR A 233 -19.21 2.50 -4.36
C THR A 233 -19.29 1.62 -3.10
N PRO A 234 -18.77 2.07 -1.96
CA PRO A 234 -18.86 1.31 -0.71
C PRO A 234 -20.27 0.89 -0.33
N ASP A 235 -21.27 1.73 -0.60
CA ASP A 235 -22.68 1.45 -0.27
C ASP A 235 -23.27 0.38 -1.19
N GLU A 236 -22.93 0.40 -2.49
CA GLU A 236 -23.33 -0.65 -3.44
C GLU A 236 -22.72 -2.00 -3.04
N ILE A 237 -21.46 -2.01 -2.62
CA ILE A 237 -20.76 -3.23 -2.20
C ILE A 237 -21.38 -3.80 -0.91
N LYS A 238 -21.70 -2.94 0.08
CA LYS A 238 -22.31 -3.38 1.34
C LYS A 238 -23.72 -3.98 1.14
N SER A 239 -24.46 -3.51 0.15
CA SER A 239 -25.82 -3.96 -0.15
C SER A 239 -25.89 -5.11 -1.17
N SER A 240 -24.76 -5.55 -1.70
CA SER A 240 -24.72 -6.60 -2.73
C SER A 240 -24.91 -7.99 -2.14
N ASP A 241 -25.98 -8.68 -2.52
CA ASP A 241 -26.25 -10.08 -2.11
C ASP A 241 -25.09 -11.01 -2.52
N ALA A 242 -24.52 -10.83 -3.70
CA ALA A 242 -23.39 -11.62 -4.17
C ALA A 242 -22.15 -11.46 -3.28
N VAL A 243 -21.89 -10.24 -2.77
CA VAL A 243 -20.80 -9.97 -1.84
C VAL A 243 -21.06 -10.64 -0.50
N ILE A 244 -22.29 -10.49 0.04
CA ILE A 244 -22.70 -11.12 1.30
C ILE A 244 -22.54 -12.64 1.21
N GLU A 245 -23.01 -13.26 0.10
CA GLU A 245 -22.88 -14.71 -0.13
C GLU A 245 -21.39 -15.15 -0.21
N ALA A 246 -20.54 -14.36 -0.86
CA ALA A 246 -19.11 -14.66 -0.97
C ALA A 246 -18.41 -14.66 0.40
N TYR A 247 -18.81 -13.77 1.33
CA TYR A 247 -18.26 -13.73 2.69
C TYR A 247 -18.84 -14.79 3.63
N LEU A 248 -20.11 -15.14 3.48
CA LEU A 248 -20.78 -16.16 4.31
C LEU A 248 -20.42 -17.59 3.86
N GLY A 249 -19.90 -17.77 2.66
CA GLY A 249 -19.68 -19.05 2.00
C GLY A 249 -21.00 -19.70 1.53
N LYS A 250 -20.94 -20.57 0.55
CA LYS A 250 -22.10 -21.31 0.00
C LYS A 250 -22.69 -22.32 1.02
N GLY A 251 -23.06 -21.88 2.22
CA GLY A 251 -23.43 -22.77 3.34
C GLY A 251 -24.72 -22.45 4.07
N ILE A 252 -25.38 -21.34 3.78
CA ILE A 252 -26.69 -21.05 4.38
C ILE A 252 -27.75 -20.96 3.28
N LYS A 253 -28.13 -22.10 2.73
CA LYS A 253 -29.49 -22.27 2.23
C LYS A 253 -30.40 -22.18 3.45
N THR A 254 -31.00 -21.03 3.69
CA THR A 254 -32.19 -20.95 4.52
C THR A 254 -33.25 -21.80 3.83
N GLU A 255 -33.41 -23.05 4.27
CA GLU A 255 -34.67 -23.77 4.08
C GLU A 255 -35.76 -22.97 4.82
N VAL A 256 -36.39 -22.08 4.08
CA VAL A 256 -37.71 -21.58 4.46
C VAL A 256 -38.66 -22.74 4.16
N THR A 257 -38.84 -23.58 5.15
CA THR A 257 -39.92 -24.58 5.15
C THR A 257 -41.25 -23.85 5.27
N ASN A 258 -42.09 -24.09 4.30
CA ASN A 258 -43.54 -23.72 4.28
C ASN A 258 -44.26 -24.22 5.52
#